data_d541bcc47e8d85f8dd7cfeff16e8c6ea
#
_entry.id   d541bcc47e8d85f8dd7cfeff16e8c6ea
#
_cell.length_a   1.000
_cell.length_b   1.000
_cell.length_c   1.000
_cell.angle_alpha   90.00
_cell.angle_beta   90.00
_cell.angle_gamma   90.00
#
_symmetry.space_group_name_H-M   'P 1'
#
loop_
_entity.id
_entity.type
_entity.pdbx_description
1 polymer ?
#
loop_
_entity_poly.entity_id
_entity_poly.type
_entity_poly.pdbx_seq_one_letter_code
_entity_poly.pdbx_strand_id
1 'polypeptide(L)'
;MKILGIDTSSMAASVAVIEDNKLICEYTINTKKTHSQKLMPMIENMLGLSDLNVREIDAIAVCEGPGSFTGLRIGMATAKAIAHVNDIPVIGVNSLEALAANMNLCDKKIFSILDAQRNQVYTGRYQYEGTKLVEIKEIGIQQIDELLEELAHSGEQWILVGEAVYKYEDKIREISNIEIPAASNNVTKAGSLCSVAKVKFDEGKDIFDCYTVNPLYIRKSQAEEQYEEKQRKLQEQK
;
A
#
# COMPACT_ATOMS: atom_id res chain seq x y z
N MET A 1 -10.73 -2.22 20.13
CA MET A 1 -9.51 -2.78 19.54
C MET A 1 -8.70 -1.66 18.93
N LYS A 2 -7.44 -1.51 19.36
CA LYS A 2 -6.51 -0.50 18.83
C LYS A 2 -5.56 -1.16 17.82
N ILE A 3 -5.50 -0.64 16.59
CA ILE A 3 -4.62 -1.12 15.54
C ILE A 3 -3.62 -0.01 15.17
N LEU A 4 -2.33 -0.32 15.23
CA LEU A 4 -1.27 0.54 14.72
C LEU A 4 -0.98 0.17 13.26
N GLY A 5 -1.21 1.09 12.33
CA GLY A 5 -0.93 0.94 10.91
C GLY A 5 0.44 1.47 10.52
N ILE A 6 1.12 0.75 9.63
CA ILE A 6 2.43 1.11 9.08
C ILE A 6 2.42 0.92 7.58
N ASP A 7 2.58 1.99 6.81
CA ASP A 7 2.76 1.96 5.37
C ASP A 7 4.03 2.69 4.94
N THR A 8 4.91 1.98 4.28
CA THR A 8 6.16 2.47 3.69
C THR A 8 6.35 1.93 2.27
N SER A 9 5.26 1.53 1.61
CA SER A 9 5.26 0.90 0.30
C SER A 9 5.61 1.86 -0.85
N SER A 10 5.45 3.16 -0.64
CA SER A 10 5.68 4.22 -1.63
C SER A 10 6.75 5.21 -1.19
N MET A 11 6.85 6.38 -1.84
CA MET A 11 7.71 7.47 -1.37
C MET A 11 7.24 8.03 -0.02
N ALA A 12 5.94 8.00 0.22
CA ALA A 12 5.36 8.40 1.49
C ALA A 12 5.62 7.34 2.57
N ALA A 13 5.82 7.81 3.81
CA ALA A 13 5.70 7.01 5.01
C ALA A 13 4.44 7.46 5.74
N SER A 14 3.60 6.52 6.13
CA SER A 14 2.39 6.80 6.89
C SER A 14 2.28 5.86 8.09
N VAL A 15 1.87 6.40 9.23
CA VAL A 15 1.57 5.67 10.46
C VAL A 15 0.26 6.20 11.05
N ALA A 16 -0.57 5.31 11.59
CA ALA A 16 -1.84 5.70 12.20
C ALA A 16 -2.21 4.76 13.34
N VAL A 17 -3.05 5.23 14.24
CA VAL A 17 -3.76 4.37 15.20
C VAL A 17 -5.26 4.57 15.00
N ILE A 18 -5.97 3.47 14.84
CA ILE A 18 -7.43 3.43 14.97
C ILE A 18 -7.82 2.73 16.27
N GLU A 19 -8.96 3.11 16.83
CA GLU A 19 -9.65 2.38 17.89
C GLU A 19 -11.04 2.01 17.36
N ASP A 20 -11.25 0.73 17.13
CA ASP A 20 -12.41 0.20 16.40
C ASP A 20 -12.61 0.91 15.05
N ASN A 21 -13.64 1.73 14.90
CA ASN A 21 -13.92 2.50 13.68
C ASN A 21 -13.50 3.97 13.78
N LYS A 22 -12.76 4.36 14.84
CA LYS A 22 -12.34 5.73 15.06
C LYS A 22 -10.86 5.90 14.75
N LEU A 23 -10.53 6.81 13.85
CA LEU A 23 -9.15 7.27 13.66
C LEU A 23 -8.76 8.13 14.86
N ILE A 24 -7.75 7.69 15.61
CA ILE A 24 -7.20 8.43 16.76
C ILE A 24 -6.16 9.43 16.28
N CYS A 25 -5.20 8.98 15.47
CA CYS A 25 -4.13 9.81 14.94
C CYS A 25 -3.57 9.21 13.65
N GLU A 26 -3.05 10.08 12.79
CA GLU A 26 -2.37 9.69 11.56
C GLU A 26 -1.26 10.69 11.23
N TYR A 27 -0.08 10.19 10.90
CA TYR A 27 1.03 10.97 10.36
C TYR A 27 1.40 10.44 9.00
N THR A 28 1.37 11.30 7.99
CA THR A 28 1.83 10.98 6.63
C THR A 28 2.88 11.99 6.20
N ILE A 29 4.06 11.52 5.83
CA ILE A 29 5.17 12.36 5.37
C ILE A 29 5.63 11.88 3.99
N ASN A 30 5.40 12.70 2.97
CA ASN A 30 5.82 12.44 1.60
C ASN A 30 7.03 13.32 1.24
N THR A 31 8.24 12.87 1.61
CA THR A 31 9.51 13.59 1.35
C THR A 31 10.60 12.63 0.95
N LYS A 32 11.69 13.16 0.33
CA LYS A 32 12.84 12.36 -0.13
C LYS A 32 13.70 11.73 0.98
N LYS A 33 13.43 12.01 2.27
CA LYS A 33 14.15 11.36 3.38
C LYS A 33 13.82 9.86 3.42
N THR A 34 14.81 9.05 3.76
CA THR A 34 14.65 7.58 3.84
C THR A 34 13.66 7.15 4.91
N HIS A 35 12.93 6.07 4.68
CA HIS A 35 11.96 5.53 5.64
C HIS A 35 12.62 5.13 6.96
N SER A 36 13.84 4.57 6.92
CA SER A 36 14.59 4.18 8.11
C SER A 36 14.89 5.34 9.07
N GLN A 37 14.97 6.56 8.55
CA GLN A 37 15.20 7.76 9.39
C GLN A 37 13.91 8.34 9.96
N LYS A 38 12.76 8.10 9.30
CA LYS A 38 11.49 8.73 9.64
C LYS A 38 10.59 7.84 10.50
N LEU A 39 10.53 6.54 10.20
CA LEU A 39 9.44 5.68 10.65
C LEU A 39 9.33 5.59 12.18
N MET A 40 10.43 5.24 12.87
CA MET A 40 10.38 5.15 14.33
C MET A 40 10.08 6.49 15.01
N PRO A 41 10.73 7.63 14.64
CA PRO A 41 10.34 8.94 15.15
C PRO A 41 8.87 9.30 14.90
N MET A 42 8.28 8.92 13.75
CA MET A 42 6.85 9.15 13.48
C MET A 42 5.97 8.35 14.44
N ILE A 43 6.26 7.07 14.65
CA ILE A 43 5.50 6.22 15.58
C ILE A 43 5.61 6.77 17.01
N GLU A 44 6.83 7.04 17.47
CA GLU A 44 7.08 7.55 18.83
C GLU A 44 6.37 8.88 19.09
N ASN A 45 6.54 9.86 18.20
CA ASN A 45 5.89 11.16 18.35
C ASN A 45 4.36 11.05 18.27
N MET A 46 3.84 10.23 17.35
CA MET A 46 2.40 10.04 17.18
C MET A 46 1.77 9.44 18.44
N LEU A 47 2.34 8.38 18.99
CA LEU A 47 1.86 7.74 20.22
C LEU A 47 1.96 8.70 21.41
N GLY A 48 3.10 9.40 21.54
CA GLY A 48 3.31 10.35 22.63
C GLY A 48 2.33 11.53 22.63
N LEU A 49 2.02 12.10 21.44
CA LEU A 49 1.05 13.20 21.33
C LEU A 49 -0.41 12.75 21.50
N SER A 50 -0.66 11.45 21.39
CA SER A 50 -1.99 10.85 21.55
C SER A 50 -2.19 10.23 22.94
N ASP A 51 -1.23 10.42 23.84
CA ASP A 51 -1.22 9.81 25.19
C ASP A 51 -1.39 8.29 25.15
N LEU A 52 -0.88 7.63 24.08
CA LEU A 52 -0.94 6.18 23.89
C LEU A 52 0.41 5.52 24.19
N ASN A 53 0.36 4.36 24.83
CA ASN A 53 1.49 3.48 24.96
C ASN A 53 1.43 2.36 23.90
N VAL A 54 2.57 1.94 23.37
CA VAL A 54 2.64 0.83 22.41
C VAL A 54 2.05 -0.48 22.96
N ARG A 55 2.07 -0.66 24.28
CA ARG A 55 1.47 -1.82 24.97
C ARG A 55 -0.07 -1.83 24.97
N GLU A 56 -0.70 -0.72 24.59
CA GLU A 56 -2.16 -0.63 24.44
C GLU A 56 -2.62 -1.00 23.03
N ILE A 57 -1.69 -1.30 22.13
CA ILE A 57 -1.97 -1.72 20.75
C ILE A 57 -2.29 -3.22 20.76
N ASP A 58 -3.42 -3.58 20.17
CA ASP A 58 -3.92 -4.96 20.11
C ASP A 58 -3.43 -5.71 18.87
N ALA A 59 -3.12 -4.99 17.77
CA ALA A 59 -2.61 -5.56 16.53
C ALA A 59 -1.82 -4.54 15.72
N ILE A 60 -0.91 -5.03 14.85
CA ILE A 60 -0.21 -4.19 13.88
C ILE A 60 -0.79 -4.46 12.49
N ALA A 61 -1.25 -3.42 11.79
CA ALA A 61 -1.51 -3.49 10.36
C ALA A 61 -0.26 -3.05 9.59
N VAL A 62 0.22 -3.88 8.66
CA VAL A 62 1.39 -3.54 7.86
C VAL A 62 1.10 -3.69 6.37
N CYS A 63 1.57 -2.71 5.59
CA CYS A 63 1.53 -2.83 4.15
C CYS A 63 2.53 -3.90 3.68
N GLU A 64 2.02 -4.98 3.08
CA GLU A 64 2.83 -6.07 2.55
C GLU A 64 3.27 -5.84 1.09
N GLY A 65 2.71 -4.85 0.41
CA GLY A 65 3.02 -4.53 -0.97
C GLY A 65 1.83 -4.75 -1.92
N PRO A 66 2.07 -4.62 -3.23
CA PRO A 66 3.33 -4.31 -3.89
C PRO A 66 3.84 -2.87 -3.67
N GLY A 67 5.13 -2.62 -3.98
CA GLY A 67 5.70 -1.28 -3.86
C GLY A 67 7.24 -1.28 -3.78
N SER A 68 7.78 -0.26 -3.12
CA SER A 68 9.22 -0.09 -2.91
C SER A 68 9.82 -1.24 -2.10
N PHE A 69 10.73 -2.02 -2.67
CA PHE A 69 11.42 -3.12 -2.01
C PHE A 69 12.04 -2.73 -0.67
N THR A 70 12.78 -1.63 -0.66
CA THR A 70 13.44 -1.11 0.55
C THR A 70 12.39 -0.62 1.55
N GLY A 71 11.38 0.09 1.08
CA GLY A 71 10.30 0.60 1.93
C GLY A 71 9.56 -0.53 2.62
N LEU A 72 9.06 -1.50 1.88
CA LEU A 72 8.33 -2.66 2.40
C LEU A 72 9.14 -3.41 3.48
N ARG A 73 10.44 -3.62 3.26
CA ARG A 73 11.30 -4.29 4.26
C ARG A 73 11.46 -3.49 5.54
N ILE A 74 11.55 -2.16 5.46
CA ILE A 74 11.65 -1.29 6.63
C ILE A 74 10.36 -1.33 7.45
N GLY A 75 9.19 -1.16 6.79
CA GLY A 75 7.90 -1.25 7.46
C GLY A 75 7.65 -2.61 8.09
N MET A 76 7.91 -3.67 7.33
CA MET A 76 7.75 -5.06 7.77
C MET A 76 8.65 -5.39 8.96
N ALA A 77 9.93 -5.00 8.92
CA ALA A 77 10.86 -5.23 10.03
C ALA A 77 10.42 -4.48 11.29
N THR A 78 9.94 -3.24 11.14
CA THR A 78 9.41 -2.44 12.26
C THR A 78 8.15 -3.08 12.84
N ALA A 79 7.21 -3.49 12.00
CA ALA A 79 5.98 -4.16 12.41
C ALA A 79 6.28 -5.46 13.19
N LYS A 80 7.16 -6.31 12.64
CA LYS A 80 7.60 -7.55 13.27
C LYS A 80 8.24 -7.32 14.64
N ALA A 81 9.12 -6.31 14.76
CA ALA A 81 9.79 -6.00 16.01
C ALA A 81 8.80 -5.54 17.10
N ILE A 82 7.86 -4.65 16.75
CA ILE A 82 6.83 -4.18 17.69
C ILE A 82 5.91 -5.34 18.07
N ALA A 83 5.44 -6.13 17.12
CA ALA A 83 4.56 -7.27 17.35
C ALA A 83 5.22 -8.33 18.24
N HIS A 84 6.50 -8.64 18.00
CA HIS A 84 7.26 -9.61 18.78
C HIS A 84 7.39 -9.22 20.25
N VAL A 85 7.72 -7.94 20.53
CA VAL A 85 7.93 -7.47 21.92
C VAL A 85 6.62 -7.43 22.70
N ASN A 86 5.50 -7.18 22.03
CA ASN A 86 4.18 -7.03 22.66
C ASN A 86 3.31 -8.29 22.55
N ASP A 87 3.79 -9.35 21.89
CA ASP A 87 3.07 -10.61 21.63
C ASP A 87 1.68 -10.39 21.01
N ILE A 88 1.63 -9.56 19.98
CA ILE A 88 0.40 -9.19 19.27
C ILE A 88 0.42 -9.61 17.81
N PRO A 89 -0.74 -9.87 17.18
CA PRO A 89 -0.82 -10.29 15.78
C PRO A 89 -0.46 -9.16 14.81
N VAL A 90 -0.06 -9.58 13.61
CA VAL A 90 0.19 -8.70 12.47
C VAL A 90 -0.84 -9.00 11.39
N ILE A 91 -1.45 -7.96 10.82
CA ILE A 91 -2.43 -8.05 9.75
C ILE A 91 -1.77 -7.53 8.47
N GLY A 92 -1.67 -8.40 7.46
CA GLY A 92 -1.15 -8.04 6.15
C GLY A 92 -2.19 -7.31 5.31
N VAL A 93 -1.80 -6.18 4.72
CA VAL A 93 -2.70 -5.41 3.84
C VAL A 93 -2.00 -5.08 2.53
N ASN A 94 -2.70 -5.31 1.43
CA ASN A 94 -2.21 -4.96 0.11
C ASN A 94 -2.20 -3.44 -0.09
N SER A 95 -1.10 -2.90 -0.66
CA SER A 95 -0.94 -1.46 -0.87
C SER A 95 -1.96 -0.85 -1.82
N LEU A 96 -2.35 -1.59 -2.87
CA LEU A 96 -3.34 -1.14 -3.85
C LEU A 96 -4.75 -1.13 -3.26
N GLU A 97 -5.06 -2.10 -2.40
CA GLU A 97 -6.31 -2.16 -1.63
C GLU A 97 -6.40 -0.98 -0.63
N ALA A 98 -5.31 -0.72 0.11
CA ALA A 98 -5.24 0.42 1.03
C ALA A 98 -5.40 1.77 0.29
N LEU A 99 -4.82 1.91 -0.91
CA LEU A 99 -5.01 3.08 -1.76
C LEU A 99 -6.45 3.22 -2.25
N ALA A 100 -7.09 2.12 -2.67
CA ALA A 100 -8.49 2.15 -3.07
C ALA A 100 -9.41 2.56 -1.92
N ALA A 101 -9.09 2.15 -0.69
CA ALA A 101 -9.83 2.54 0.51
C ALA A 101 -9.78 4.04 0.82
N ASN A 102 -8.82 4.81 0.25
CA ASN A 102 -8.84 6.28 0.32
C ASN A 102 -10.09 6.88 -0.36
N MET A 103 -10.76 6.14 -1.24
CA MET A 103 -11.93 6.56 -2.01
C MET A 103 -13.24 6.07 -1.38
N ASN A 104 -13.31 6.05 -0.06
CA ASN A 104 -14.42 5.47 0.72
C ASN A 104 -15.80 5.78 0.16
N LEU A 105 -16.64 4.74 0.00
CA LEU A 105 -18.02 4.79 -0.46
C LEU A 105 -18.21 5.46 -1.83
N CYS A 106 -17.20 5.37 -2.70
CA CYS A 106 -17.30 5.88 -4.06
C CYS A 106 -18.16 4.94 -4.93
N ASP A 107 -19.10 5.50 -5.69
CA ASP A 107 -19.96 4.75 -6.63
C ASP A 107 -19.24 4.34 -7.92
N LYS A 108 -18.07 4.92 -8.19
CA LYS A 108 -17.27 4.62 -9.38
C LYS A 108 -16.31 3.47 -9.10
N LYS A 109 -15.91 2.79 -10.16
CA LYS A 109 -14.81 1.82 -10.08
C LYS A 109 -13.50 2.52 -9.79
N ILE A 110 -12.69 1.93 -8.93
CA ILE A 110 -11.42 2.48 -8.47
C ILE A 110 -10.29 1.66 -9.09
N PHE A 111 -9.35 2.35 -9.69
CA PHE A 111 -8.15 1.75 -10.23
C PHE A 111 -6.93 2.29 -9.46
N SER A 112 -6.31 1.44 -8.66
CA SER A 112 -5.11 1.80 -7.90
C SER A 112 -3.86 1.51 -8.73
N ILE A 113 -2.93 2.49 -8.80
CA ILE A 113 -1.66 2.34 -9.51
C ILE A 113 -0.47 2.81 -8.67
N LEU A 114 0.58 1.99 -8.63
CA LEU A 114 1.88 2.35 -8.06
C LEU A 114 2.98 2.18 -9.11
N ASP A 115 4.02 3.01 -9.06
CA ASP A 115 5.12 2.93 -10.03
C ASP A 115 5.91 1.62 -9.88
N ALA A 116 5.91 0.79 -10.91
CA ALA A 116 6.70 -0.44 -11.00
C ALA A 116 7.99 -0.24 -11.81
N GLN A 117 8.36 1.01 -12.11
CA GLN A 117 9.48 1.41 -12.98
C GLN A 117 9.33 0.95 -14.45
N ARG A 118 10.24 1.38 -15.34
CA ARG A 118 10.28 0.98 -16.76
C ARG A 118 8.94 1.17 -17.49
N ASN A 119 8.22 2.27 -17.21
CA ASN A 119 6.88 2.57 -17.72
C ASN A 119 5.82 1.50 -17.38
N GLN A 120 6.06 0.71 -16.35
CA GLN A 120 5.10 -0.23 -15.80
C GLN A 120 4.51 0.31 -14.50
N VAL A 121 3.31 -0.13 -14.20
CA VAL A 121 2.61 0.15 -12.95
C VAL A 121 2.10 -1.15 -12.32
N TYR A 122 2.15 -1.24 -11.00
CA TYR A 122 1.35 -2.19 -10.26
C TYR A 122 -0.09 -1.75 -10.34
N THR A 123 -1.01 -2.68 -10.54
CA THR A 123 -2.43 -2.42 -10.79
C THR A 123 -3.33 -3.21 -9.87
N GLY A 124 -4.36 -2.56 -9.34
CA GLY A 124 -5.45 -3.19 -8.62
C GLY A 124 -6.77 -2.53 -8.99
N ARG A 125 -7.84 -3.31 -9.13
CA ARG A 125 -9.17 -2.83 -9.52
C ARG A 125 -10.18 -3.17 -8.44
N TYR A 126 -10.86 -2.15 -7.97
CA TYR A 126 -11.77 -2.25 -6.84
C TYR A 126 -13.09 -1.54 -7.11
N GLN A 127 -14.10 -1.93 -6.36
CA GLN A 127 -15.38 -1.20 -6.26
C GLN A 127 -15.97 -1.37 -4.87
N TYR A 128 -16.84 -0.45 -4.48
CA TYR A 128 -17.63 -0.63 -3.27
C TYR A 128 -18.94 -1.36 -3.57
N GLU A 129 -19.21 -2.42 -2.82
CA GLU A 129 -20.51 -3.09 -2.75
C GLU A 129 -21.10 -2.79 -1.37
N GLY A 130 -21.97 -1.78 -1.32
CA GLY A 130 -22.40 -1.20 -0.07
C GLY A 130 -21.23 -0.53 0.65
N THR A 131 -20.86 -1.03 1.84
CA THR A 131 -19.72 -0.52 2.61
C THR A 131 -18.43 -1.34 2.43
N LYS A 132 -18.50 -2.43 1.67
CA LYS A 132 -17.35 -3.35 1.49
C LYS A 132 -16.59 -3.01 0.21
N LEU A 133 -15.29 -2.82 0.34
CA LEU A 133 -14.37 -2.73 -0.79
C LEU A 133 -14.13 -4.15 -1.35
N VAL A 134 -14.39 -4.34 -2.64
CA VAL A 134 -14.25 -5.63 -3.32
C VAL A 134 -13.25 -5.50 -4.45
N GLU A 135 -12.31 -6.44 -4.54
CA GLU A 135 -11.40 -6.59 -5.66
C GLU A 135 -12.15 -7.13 -6.88
N ILE A 136 -12.10 -6.39 -8.00
CA ILE A 136 -12.79 -6.77 -9.24
C ILE A 136 -11.89 -7.67 -10.12
N LYS A 137 -10.59 -7.44 -10.06
CA LYS A 137 -9.59 -8.18 -10.85
C LYS A 137 -8.31 -8.32 -10.04
N GLU A 138 -7.71 -9.50 -10.12
CA GLU A 138 -6.43 -9.82 -9.48
C GLU A 138 -5.36 -8.77 -9.77
N ILE A 139 -4.60 -8.45 -8.75
CA ILE A 139 -3.50 -7.48 -8.82
C ILE A 139 -2.41 -7.95 -9.79
N GLY A 140 -1.76 -7.00 -10.46
CA GLY A 140 -0.75 -7.34 -11.47
C GLY A 140 0.21 -6.20 -11.77
N ILE A 141 0.97 -6.40 -12.86
CA ILE A 141 1.84 -5.38 -13.47
C ILE A 141 1.41 -5.20 -14.92
N GLN A 142 1.32 -3.94 -15.35
CA GLN A 142 0.92 -3.60 -16.71
C GLN A 142 1.74 -2.42 -17.25
N GLN A 143 1.96 -2.36 -18.57
CA GLN A 143 2.51 -1.16 -19.20
C GLN A 143 1.48 -0.04 -19.10
N ILE A 144 1.94 1.17 -18.77
CA ILE A 144 1.01 2.30 -18.57
C ILE A 144 0.20 2.64 -19.81
N ASP A 145 0.83 2.58 -20.98
CA ASP A 145 0.15 2.94 -22.23
C ASP A 145 -0.95 1.93 -22.60
N GLU A 146 -0.70 0.63 -22.42
CA GLU A 146 -1.69 -0.44 -22.59
C GLU A 146 -2.85 -0.29 -21.58
N LEU A 147 -2.53 0.05 -20.34
CA LEU A 147 -3.53 0.32 -19.30
C LEU A 147 -4.44 1.48 -19.68
N LEU A 148 -3.87 2.60 -20.10
CA LEU A 148 -4.63 3.80 -20.45
C LEU A 148 -5.52 3.56 -21.66
N GLU A 149 -5.03 2.82 -22.65
CA GLU A 149 -5.82 2.39 -23.82
C GLU A 149 -6.99 1.48 -23.42
N GLU A 150 -6.75 0.49 -22.55
CA GLU A 150 -7.79 -0.38 -22.01
C GLU A 150 -8.89 0.42 -21.30
N LEU A 151 -8.50 1.37 -20.43
CA LEU A 151 -9.46 2.19 -19.69
C LEU A 151 -10.26 3.12 -20.61
N ALA A 152 -9.61 3.73 -21.59
CA ALA A 152 -10.27 4.60 -22.57
C ALA A 152 -11.38 3.87 -23.36
N HIS A 153 -11.17 2.59 -23.67
CA HIS A 153 -12.11 1.78 -24.44
C HIS A 153 -13.10 0.97 -23.57
N SER A 154 -12.98 1.04 -22.24
CA SER A 154 -13.80 0.21 -21.32
C SER A 154 -15.29 0.61 -21.31
N GLY A 155 -15.64 1.83 -21.69
CA GLY A 155 -16.98 2.39 -21.59
C GLY A 155 -17.44 2.68 -20.14
N GLU A 156 -16.55 2.50 -19.15
CA GLU A 156 -16.81 2.66 -17.73
C GLU A 156 -16.18 3.93 -17.18
N GLN A 157 -16.71 4.45 -16.06
CA GLN A 157 -16.12 5.58 -15.35
C GLN A 157 -15.17 5.08 -14.26
N TRP A 158 -13.94 5.59 -14.27
CA TRP A 158 -12.89 5.18 -13.36
C TRP A 158 -12.37 6.34 -12.52
N ILE A 159 -12.04 6.05 -11.27
CA ILE A 159 -11.15 6.90 -10.48
C ILE A 159 -9.78 6.24 -10.46
N LEU A 160 -8.76 6.93 -10.96
CA LEU A 160 -7.39 6.46 -10.97
C LEU A 160 -6.64 7.06 -9.79
N VAL A 161 -6.21 6.23 -8.83
CA VAL A 161 -5.60 6.64 -7.56
C VAL A 161 -4.22 6.04 -7.37
N GLY A 162 -3.32 6.81 -6.74
CA GLY A 162 -1.97 6.40 -6.39
C GLY A 162 -0.87 7.33 -6.90
N GLU A 163 0.35 7.15 -6.41
CA GLU A 163 1.46 8.06 -6.71
C GLU A 163 1.87 8.07 -8.19
N ALA A 164 1.67 6.95 -8.91
CA ALA A 164 1.98 6.87 -10.33
C ALA A 164 1.13 7.81 -11.19
N VAL A 165 -0.03 8.25 -10.69
CA VAL A 165 -0.90 9.25 -11.37
C VAL A 165 -0.11 10.51 -11.72
N TYR A 166 0.70 11.02 -10.78
CA TYR A 166 1.46 12.25 -11.02
C TYR A 166 2.51 12.13 -12.13
N LYS A 167 3.08 10.94 -12.29
CA LYS A 167 4.09 10.67 -13.34
C LYS A 167 3.49 10.67 -14.74
N TYR A 168 2.22 10.32 -14.85
CA TYR A 168 1.51 10.12 -16.12
C TYR A 168 0.29 11.05 -16.27
N GLU A 169 0.21 12.11 -15.47
CA GLU A 169 -0.96 12.99 -15.36
C GLU A 169 -1.42 13.55 -16.70
N ASP A 170 -0.47 14.02 -17.55
CA ASP A 170 -0.80 14.59 -18.84
C ASP A 170 -1.53 13.58 -19.74
N LYS A 171 -1.04 12.33 -19.80
CA LYS A 171 -1.68 11.26 -20.58
C LYS A 171 -3.05 10.86 -20.02
N ILE A 172 -3.17 10.81 -18.70
CA ILE A 172 -4.43 10.44 -18.00
C ILE A 172 -5.51 11.48 -18.27
N ARG A 173 -5.17 12.77 -18.25
CA ARG A 173 -6.12 13.87 -18.46
C ARG A 173 -6.69 13.92 -19.89
N GLU A 174 -6.07 13.27 -20.86
CA GLU A 174 -6.60 13.15 -22.23
C GLU A 174 -7.77 12.15 -22.32
N ILE A 175 -7.99 11.34 -21.28
CA ILE A 175 -8.99 10.28 -21.27
C ILE A 175 -10.22 10.74 -20.47
N SER A 176 -11.34 10.95 -21.16
CA SER A 176 -12.53 11.60 -20.61
C SER A 176 -13.29 10.80 -19.54
N ASN A 177 -13.12 9.49 -19.50
CA ASN A 177 -13.78 8.60 -18.55
C ASN A 177 -12.90 8.24 -17.33
N ILE A 178 -11.78 8.95 -17.14
CA ILE A 178 -10.90 8.80 -15.97
C ILE A 178 -10.93 10.09 -15.15
N GLU A 179 -11.12 9.96 -13.85
CA GLU A 179 -10.97 11.03 -12.87
C GLU A 179 -9.75 10.81 -12.00
N ILE A 180 -9.00 11.90 -11.77
CA ILE A 180 -7.91 11.94 -10.78
C ILE A 180 -8.47 12.57 -9.51
N PRO A 181 -8.43 11.87 -8.36
CA PRO A 181 -8.93 12.42 -7.11
C PRO A 181 -8.01 13.51 -6.54
N ALA A 182 -8.46 14.16 -5.48
CA ALA A 182 -7.66 15.16 -4.77
C ALA A 182 -6.28 14.61 -4.35
N ALA A 183 -5.26 15.46 -4.33
CA ALA A 183 -3.88 15.09 -4.02
C ALA A 183 -3.73 14.30 -2.71
N SER A 184 -4.54 14.62 -1.70
CA SER A 184 -4.55 13.90 -0.42
C SER A 184 -5.00 12.44 -0.53
N ASN A 185 -5.68 12.05 -1.60
CA ASN A 185 -6.14 10.67 -1.82
C ASN A 185 -5.17 9.84 -2.67
N ASN A 186 -4.21 10.49 -3.34
CA ASN A 186 -3.18 9.83 -4.16
C ASN A 186 -1.94 9.41 -3.36
N VAL A 187 -1.98 9.52 -2.05
CA VAL A 187 -0.88 9.16 -1.14
C VAL A 187 -1.33 7.98 -0.28
N THR A 188 -0.44 7.04 -0.02
CA THR A 188 -0.71 5.94 0.92
C THR A 188 -1.00 6.50 2.30
N LYS A 189 -2.06 6.00 2.94
CA LYS A 189 -2.53 6.42 4.27
C LYS A 189 -2.65 5.23 5.19
N ALA A 190 -1.98 5.31 6.34
CA ALA A 190 -2.05 4.26 7.33
C ALA A 190 -3.43 4.14 7.99
N GLY A 191 -4.22 5.21 8.03
CA GLY A 191 -5.61 5.17 8.47
C GLY A 191 -6.50 4.30 7.56
N SER A 192 -6.36 4.44 6.24
CA SER A 192 -7.06 3.60 5.27
C SER A 192 -6.58 2.15 5.34
N LEU A 193 -5.27 1.93 5.49
CA LEU A 193 -4.68 0.62 5.72
C LEU A 193 -5.25 -0.04 6.99
N CYS A 194 -5.36 0.69 8.10
CA CYS A 194 -5.98 0.20 9.33
C CYS A 194 -7.46 -0.16 9.14
N SER A 195 -8.21 0.62 8.35
CA SER A 195 -9.62 0.34 8.08
C SER A 195 -9.78 -0.99 7.33
N VAL A 196 -8.95 -1.24 6.31
CA VAL A 196 -8.91 -2.53 5.62
C VAL A 196 -8.49 -3.65 6.56
N ALA A 197 -7.44 -3.43 7.37
CA ALA A 197 -6.96 -4.41 8.33
C ALA A 197 -8.04 -4.79 9.37
N LYS A 198 -8.84 -3.82 9.83
CA LYS A 198 -9.95 -4.09 10.76
C LYS A 198 -10.98 -5.04 10.15
N VAL A 199 -11.37 -4.82 8.89
CA VAL A 199 -12.28 -5.72 8.17
C VAL A 199 -11.68 -7.12 8.04
N LYS A 200 -10.41 -7.23 7.64
CA LYS A 200 -9.70 -8.52 7.54
C LYS A 200 -9.63 -9.24 8.89
N PHE A 201 -9.34 -8.50 9.94
CA PHE A 201 -9.31 -9.07 11.30
C PHE A 201 -10.67 -9.63 11.72
N ASP A 202 -11.75 -8.89 11.49
CA ASP A 202 -13.11 -9.33 11.80
C ASP A 202 -13.55 -10.55 10.97
N GLU A 203 -13.03 -10.67 9.74
CA GLU A 203 -13.25 -11.83 8.87
C GLU A 203 -12.27 -13.01 9.16
N GLY A 204 -11.30 -12.85 10.05
CA GLY A 204 -10.27 -13.85 10.35
C GLY A 204 -9.29 -14.10 9.20
N LYS A 205 -9.03 -13.07 8.36
CA LYS A 205 -8.19 -13.15 7.17
C LYS A 205 -6.87 -12.40 7.34
N ASP A 206 -5.83 -12.89 6.69
CA ASP A 206 -4.50 -12.26 6.62
C ASP A 206 -3.91 -11.87 7.98
N ILE A 207 -4.21 -12.69 9.00
CA ILE A 207 -3.69 -12.54 10.35
C ILE A 207 -2.50 -13.48 10.52
N PHE A 208 -1.37 -12.91 10.87
CA PHE A 208 -0.08 -13.58 11.00
C PHE A 208 0.50 -13.34 12.39
N ASP A 209 1.50 -14.12 12.75
CA ASP A 209 2.44 -13.76 13.81
C ASP A 209 3.63 -12.96 13.24
N CYS A 210 4.50 -12.48 14.11
CA CYS A 210 5.68 -11.69 13.71
C CYS A 210 6.70 -12.49 12.88
N TYR A 211 6.62 -13.82 12.82
CA TYR A 211 7.55 -14.69 12.07
C TYR A 211 7.04 -15.02 10.68
N THR A 212 5.72 -15.20 10.52
CA THR A 212 5.09 -15.70 9.30
C THR A 212 4.69 -14.61 8.31
N VAL A 213 4.41 -13.36 8.77
CA VAL A 213 4.11 -12.26 7.86
C VAL A 213 5.30 -11.95 6.95
N ASN A 214 5.06 -11.76 5.65
CA ASN A 214 6.12 -11.50 4.67
C ASN A 214 5.67 -10.47 3.62
N PRO A 215 6.61 -9.71 3.02
CA PRO A 215 6.28 -8.83 1.92
C PRO A 215 5.79 -9.60 0.68
N LEU A 216 4.81 -9.04 -0.01
CA LEU A 216 4.31 -9.53 -1.29
C LEU A 216 5.15 -8.94 -2.43
N TYR A 217 6.01 -9.74 -3.02
CA TYR A 217 6.82 -9.35 -4.16
C TYR A 217 6.21 -9.88 -5.46
N ILE A 218 5.50 -9.03 -6.20
CA ILE A 218 4.96 -9.35 -7.53
C ILE A 218 6.09 -9.38 -8.57
N ARG A 219 7.15 -8.60 -8.35
CA ARG A 219 8.32 -8.52 -9.20
C ARG A 219 9.57 -8.95 -8.43
N LYS A 220 10.52 -9.59 -9.13
CA LYS A 220 11.85 -9.86 -8.58
C LYS A 220 12.60 -8.55 -8.31
N SER A 221 13.47 -8.55 -7.32
CA SER A 221 14.33 -7.40 -7.07
C SER A 221 15.30 -7.15 -8.24
N GLN A 222 15.76 -5.91 -8.40
CA GLN A 222 16.79 -5.61 -9.42
C GLN A 222 18.04 -6.46 -9.25
N ALA A 223 18.42 -6.78 -8.00
CA ALA A 223 19.57 -7.62 -7.71
C ALA A 223 19.37 -9.07 -8.19
N GLU A 224 18.18 -9.63 -8.02
CA GLU A 224 17.82 -10.96 -8.52
C GLU A 224 17.76 -10.98 -10.04
N GLU A 225 17.13 -9.97 -10.68
CA GLU A 225 17.10 -9.84 -12.15
C GLU A 225 18.54 -9.77 -12.73
N GLN A 226 19.41 -8.93 -12.17
CA GLN A 226 20.79 -8.79 -12.59
C GLN A 226 21.61 -10.07 -12.38
N TYR A 227 21.39 -10.77 -11.28
CA TYR A 227 22.04 -12.04 -11.00
C TYR A 227 21.63 -13.10 -12.03
N GLU A 228 20.33 -13.25 -12.31
CA GLU A 228 19.83 -14.19 -13.30
C GLU A 228 20.34 -13.87 -14.71
N GLU A 229 20.37 -12.58 -15.09
CA GLU A 229 20.92 -12.16 -16.38
C GLU A 229 22.42 -12.50 -16.49
N LYS A 230 23.18 -12.27 -15.43
CA LYS A 230 24.59 -12.63 -15.39
C LYS A 230 24.80 -14.14 -15.50
N GLN A 231 24.00 -14.94 -14.82
CA GLN A 231 24.07 -16.39 -14.91
C GLN A 231 23.73 -16.89 -16.31
N ARG A 232 22.70 -16.33 -16.96
CA ARG A 232 22.32 -16.68 -18.34
C ARG A 232 23.45 -16.36 -19.32
N LYS A 233 24.06 -15.17 -19.23
CA LYS A 233 25.21 -14.80 -20.09
C LYS A 233 26.42 -15.70 -19.88
N LEU A 234 26.68 -16.20 -18.68
CA LEU A 234 27.75 -17.15 -18.39
C LEU A 234 27.46 -18.56 -18.94
N GLN A 235 26.20 -18.96 -19.06
CA GLN A 235 25.80 -20.23 -19.68
C GLN A 235 25.86 -20.19 -21.21
N GLU A 236 25.55 -19.05 -21.83
CA GLU A 236 25.62 -18.82 -23.28
C GLU A 236 27.06 -18.74 -23.81
N GLN A 237 28.05 -18.54 -22.94
CA GLN A 237 29.49 -18.48 -23.26
C GLN A 237 30.21 -19.83 -23.11
N LYS A 238 29.50 -20.88 -22.70
CA LYS A 238 30.02 -22.25 -22.57
C LYS A 238 29.52 -23.12 -23.72
#